data_b47fef76c8aacae9eafdef778a08b54d
#
_entry.id   b47fef76c8aacae9eafdef778a08b54d
#
_cell.length_a   1.000
_cell.length_b   1.000
_cell.length_c   1.000
_cell.angle_alpha   90.00
_cell.angle_beta   90.00
_cell.angle_gamma   90.00
#
_symmetry.space_group_name_H-M   'P 1'
#
loop_
_entity.id
_entity.type
_entity.pdbx_description
1 polymer ?
#
loop_
_entity_poly.entity_id
_entity_poly.type
_entity_poly.pdbx_seq_one_letter_code
_entity_poly.pdbx_strand_id
1 'polypeptide(L)'
;MQLRKPATAILALALSAGLAQADDAAPAAGSTLDKIAKNGVIVVGHRESSVPFSYYDNQQKVVGYSQDYSNAIVEAVKKKLNKPDLQVKLIPITSQNRIPLLQNGTFDFECGSTTNNAERQKQAAFSDTIFVVGTRLLTKKGGDIKDFADLKGKAVVVTSGTTSEVLLNKLNEEQKMNMRIISAKDHGDSFHTLESGRAVAFMMDDALLAGERAKAKKPDNWEIVGKPQSQEAYGCMLRKDDPQFKKLMDDTIAQVQTSGEAEKWFDKWFKNPIPPKNLNMNFELSDEMKALFKEPNDKALN
;
A
#
# COMPACT_ATOMS: atom_id res chain seq x y z
N MET A 1 79.81 36.92 -4.65
CA MET A 1 79.27 35.65 -4.15
C MET A 1 77.83 35.92 -3.71
N GLN A 2 76.85 35.75 -4.64
CA GLN A 2 75.44 36.07 -4.35
C GLN A 2 74.66 34.74 -4.17
N LEU A 3 74.10 34.56 -3.00
CA LEU A 3 73.26 33.44 -2.65
C LEU A 3 71.83 33.71 -3.15
N ARG A 4 71.34 32.86 -4.08
CA ARG A 4 69.93 32.84 -4.52
C ARG A 4 69.11 32.04 -3.51
N LYS A 5 68.03 32.60 -2.98
CA LYS A 5 67.00 31.94 -2.18
C LYS A 5 66.03 31.23 -3.10
N PRO A 6 65.57 30.02 -2.77
CA PRO A 6 64.47 29.38 -3.55
C PRO A 6 63.13 29.92 -3.12
N ALA A 7 62.27 30.20 -4.12
CA ALA A 7 60.87 30.56 -3.94
C ALA A 7 60.08 29.29 -3.76
N THR A 8 59.40 29.16 -2.63
CA THR A 8 58.44 28.06 -2.36
C THR A 8 57.09 28.43 -2.94
N ALA A 9 56.67 27.75 -4.00
CA ALA A 9 55.33 27.86 -4.56
C ALA A 9 54.34 27.05 -3.70
N ILE A 10 53.41 27.74 -3.04
CA ILE A 10 52.28 27.12 -2.33
C ILE A 10 51.18 26.82 -3.36
N LEU A 11 50.99 25.54 -3.68
CA LEU A 11 49.91 25.05 -4.51
C LEU A 11 48.65 24.99 -3.65
N ALA A 12 47.73 25.97 -3.80
CA ALA A 12 46.43 25.93 -3.14
C ALA A 12 45.52 24.91 -3.88
N LEU A 13 45.28 23.74 -3.26
CA LEU A 13 44.26 22.81 -3.70
C LEU A 13 42.89 23.39 -3.34
N ALA A 14 42.17 23.91 -4.32
CA ALA A 14 40.76 24.25 -4.18
C ALA A 14 39.94 22.93 -4.20
N LEU A 15 39.53 22.42 -3.00
CA LEU A 15 38.50 21.43 -2.88
C LEU A 15 37.17 22.09 -3.30
N SER A 16 36.75 21.89 -4.53
CA SER A 16 35.37 22.14 -4.94
C SER A 16 34.50 21.06 -4.32
N ALA A 17 33.85 21.38 -3.21
CA ALA A 17 32.76 20.60 -2.69
C ALA A 17 31.63 20.62 -3.75
N GLY A 18 31.53 19.56 -4.54
CA GLY A 18 30.39 19.32 -5.40
C GLY A 18 29.16 19.08 -4.52
N LEU A 19 28.36 20.11 -4.31
CA LEU A 19 27.01 19.96 -3.81
C LEU A 19 26.27 19.05 -4.80
N ALA A 20 25.82 17.93 -4.31
CA ALA A 20 24.96 17.01 -5.05
C ALA A 20 23.66 17.74 -5.43
N GLN A 21 23.60 18.33 -6.62
CA GLN A 21 22.38 18.79 -7.27
C GLN A 21 21.76 17.60 -8.00
N ALA A 22 21.12 16.71 -7.25
CA ALA A 22 20.45 15.54 -7.84
C ALA A 22 18.95 15.74 -8.06
N ASP A 23 18.33 16.88 -7.66
CA ASP A 23 16.88 16.98 -7.55
C ASP A 23 16.18 17.95 -8.53
N ASP A 24 16.89 18.70 -9.35
CA ASP A 24 16.28 19.69 -10.28
C ASP A 24 16.18 19.23 -11.74
N ALA A 25 16.37 17.94 -12.02
CA ALA A 25 16.23 17.45 -13.40
C ALA A 25 14.78 17.59 -13.88
N ALA A 26 14.60 18.18 -15.08
CA ALA A 26 13.32 18.23 -15.73
C ALA A 26 12.73 16.82 -15.93
N PRO A 27 11.39 16.68 -16.02
CA PRO A 27 10.76 15.40 -16.30
C PRO A 27 11.32 14.77 -17.57
N ALA A 28 11.70 13.50 -17.52
CA ALA A 28 12.14 12.75 -18.68
C ALA A 28 10.98 12.63 -19.69
N ALA A 29 11.25 12.83 -20.97
CA ALA A 29 10.23 12.76 -22.02
C ALA A 29 9.49 11.41 -21.98
N GLY A 30 8.16 11.43 -21.95
CA GLY A 30 7.30 10.27 -21.89
C GLY A 30 7.15 9.65 -20.48
N SER A 31 7.81 10.21 -19.44
CA SER A 31 7.61 9.80 -18.05
C SER A 31 6.22 10.21 -17.53
N THR A 32 5.82 9.66 -16.39
CA THR A 32 4.56 10.06 -15.72
C THR A 32 4.58 11.54 -15.36
N LEU A 33 5.71 12.06 -14.85
CA LEU A 33 5.86 13.48 -14.55
C LEU A 33 5.72 14.37 -15.79
N ASP A 34 6.28 13.99 -16.92
CA ASP A 34 6.14 14.72 -18.19
C ASP A 34 4.67 14.74 -18.66
N LYS A 35 3.99 13.60 -18.62
CA LYS A 35 2.55 13.50 -18.91
C LYS A 35 1.72 14.44 -18.02
N ILE A 36 1.96 14.40 -16.70
CA ILE A 36 1.26 15.25 -15.73
C ILE A 36 1.56 16.73 -15.98
N ALA A 37 2.83 17.07 -16.24
CA ALA A 37 3.23 18.44 -16.52
C ALA A 37 2.54 19.02 -17.77
N LYS A 38 2.37 18.20 -18.82
CA LYS A 38 1.71 18.60 -20.08
C LYS A 38 0.20 18.71 -19.95
N ASN A 39 -0.41 17.76 -19.23
CA ASN A 39 -1.87 17.66 -19.17
C ASN A 39 -2.49 18.49 -18.03
N GLY A 40 -1.70 18.90 -17.04
CA GLY A 40 -2.20 19.64 -15.89
C GLY A 40 -3.08 18.79 -14.93
N VAL A 41 -3.02 17.46 -15.04
CA VAL A 41 -3.84 16.54 -14.25
C VAL A 41 -3.00 15.35 -13.79
N ILE A 42 -3.10 15.00 -12.51
CA ILE A 42 -2.63 13.73 -11.95
C ILE A 42 -3.84 12.84 -11.67
N VAL A 43 -3.78 11.58 -12.11
CA VAL A 43 -4.87 10.62 -11.94
C VAL A 43 -4.44 9.55 -10.94
N VAL A 44 -5.17 9.43 -9.83
CA VAL A 44 -4.86 8.51 -8.73
C VAL A 44 -5.91 7.42 -8.65
N GLY A 45 -5.49 6.16 -8.68
CA GLY A 45 -6.35 5.03 -8.38
C GLY A 45 -6.65 4.94 -6.89
N HIS A 46 -7.90 4.63 -6.52
CA HIS A 46 -8.30 4.45 -5.12
C HIS A 46 -9.21 3.26 -4.93
N ARG A 47 -9.27 2.75 -3.70
CA ARG A 47 -10.19 1.67 -3.32
C ARG A 47 -11.48 2.25 -2.73
N GLU A 48 -12.55 1.47 -2.79
CA GLU A 48 -13.86 1.87 -2.28
C GLU A 48 -14.17 1.26 -0.90
N SER A 49 -13.55 0.11 -0.58
CA SER A 49 -13.86 -0.66 0.65
C SER A 49 -12.65 -1.28 1.36
N SER A 50 -11.42 -0.80 1.13
CA SER A 50 -10.20 -1.29 1.82
C SER A 50 -9.96 -0.52 3.12
N VAL A 51 -10.83 -0.70 4.12
CA VAL A 51 -10.70 -0.06 5.45
C VAL A 51 -9.54 -0.69 6.22
N PRO A 52 -8.62 0.10 6.81
CA PRO A 52 -8.59 1.57 6.90
C PRO A 52 -7.65 2.24 5.88
N PHE A 53 -7.27 1.56 4.79
CA PHE A 53 -6.23 2.01 3.85
C PHE A 53 -6.75 3.01 2.81
N SER A 54 -7.80 2.64 2.06
CA SER A 54 -8.42 3.48 1.03
C SER A 54 -9.89 3.08 0.87
N TYR A 55 -10.80 3.99 1.21
CA TYR A 55 -12.23 3.70 1.25
C TYR A 55 -13.07 4.99 1.26
N TYR A 56 -14.37 4.87 1.07
CA TYR A 56 -15.30 6.00 1.17
C TYR A 56 -15.76 6.24 2.61
N ASP A 57 -15.71 7.50 3.05
CA ASP A 57 -16.38 7.95 4.27
C ASP A 57 -17.90 8.17 4.03
N ASN A 58 -18.60 8.70 5.06
CA ASN A 58 -20.05 9.00 4.97
C ASN A 58 -20.39 10.10 3.96
N GLN A 59 -19.42 10.92 3.55
CA GLN A 59 -19.58 11.99 2.58
C GLN A 59 -19.11 11.59 1.17
N GLN A 60 -18.88 10.30 0.96
CA GLN A 60 -18.32 9.76 -0.29
C GLN A 60 -16.95 10.33 -0.64
N LYS A 61 -16.21 10.79 0.35
CA LYS A 61 -14.82 11.21 0.20
C LYS A 61 -13.90 10.01 0.38
N VAL A 62 -12.91 9.90 -0.48
CA VAL A 62 -11.87 8.87 -0.35
C VAL A 62 -10.93 9.25 0.79
N VAL A 63 -10.83 8.37 1.77
CA VAL A 63 -10.02 8.55 2.98
C VAL A 63 -9.26 7.27 3.31
N GLY A 64 -8.31 7.34 4.24
CA GLY A 64 -7.60 6.18 4.76
C GLY A 64 -6.10 6.40 4.91
N TYR A 65 -5.44 5.46 5.56
CA TYR A 65 -4.01 5.48 5.80
C TYR A 65 -3.19 5.61 4.50
N SER A 66 -3.49 4.78 3.50
CA SER A 66 -2.83 4.86 2.20
C SER A 66 -3.24 6.09 1.39
N GLN A 67 -4.43 6.64 1.65
CA GLN A 67 -4.85 7.89 1.02
C GLN A 67 -4.03 9.09 1.55
N ASP A 68 -3.60 9.07 2.82
CA ASP A 68 -2.70 10.09 3.36
C ASP A 68 -1.34 10.05 2.62
N TYR A 69 -0.79 8.85 2.31
CA TYR A 69 0.39 8.72 1.45
C TYR A 69 0.13 9.20 0.01
N SER A 70 -1.02 8.85 -0.57
CA SER A 70 -1.39 9.36 -1.91
C SER A 70 -1.40 10.88 -1.95
N ASN A 71 -1.95 11.53 -0.94
CA ASN A 71 -2.01 12.97 -0.84
C ASN A 71 -0.60 13.59 -0.70
N ALA A 72 0.29 12.99 0.10
CA ALA A 72 1.67 13.43 0.22
C ALA A 72 2.43 13.35 -1.10
N ILE A 73 2.26 12.25 -1.86
CA ILE A 73 2.85 12.08 -3.19
C ILE A 73 2.31 13.13 -4.17
N VAL A 74 1.00 13.40 -4.16
CA VAL A 74 0.40 14.46 -5.00
C VAL A 74 1.02 15.82 -4.69
N GLU A 75 1.19 16.18 -3.41
CA GLU A 75 1.81 17.45 -3.04
C GLU A 75 3.31 17.50 -3.45
N ALA A 76 4.03 16.39 -3.36
CA ALA A 76 5.40 16.28 -3.86
C ALA A 76 5.47 16.50 -5.38
N VAL A 77 4.51 15.95 -6.15
CA VAL A 77 4.41 16.16 -7.59
C VAL A 77 4.11 17.63 -7.91
N LYS A 78 3.15 18.26 -7.21
CA LYS A 78 2.85 19.70 -7.38
C LYS A 78 4.09 20.57 -7.16
N LYS A 79 4.83 20.27 -6.09
CA LYS A 79 6.09 20.97 -5.76
C LYS A 79 7.15 20.75 -6.84
N LYS A 80 7.38 19.49 -7.25
CA LYS A 80 8.38 19.12 -8.26
C LYS A 80 8.13 19.79 -9.62
N LEU A 81 6.86 19.88 -10.00
CA LEU A 81 6.45 20.48 -11.29
C LEU A 81 6.20 21.99 -11.20
N ASN A 82 6.31 22.59 -10.02
CA ASN A 82 5.92 23.99 -9.75
C ASN A 82 4.49 24.30 -10.25
N LYS A 83 3.55 23.38 -9.97
CA LYS A 83 2.14 23.46 -10.37
C LYS A 83 1.21 23.32 -9.17
N PRO A 84 1.04 24.37 -8.34
CA PRO A 84 0.18 24.31 -7.15
C PRO A 84 -1.29 24.01 -7.49
N ASP A 85 -1.75 24.43 -8.67
CA ASP A 85 -3.12 24.25 -9.16
C ASP A 85 -3.34 22.95 -9.94
N LEU A 86 -2.40 21.99 -9.85
CA LEU A 86 -2.51 20.70 -10.52
C LEU A 86 -3.84 20.02 -10.15
N GLN A 87 -4.64 19.65 -11.13
CA GLN A 87 -5.88 18.93 -10.90
C GLN A 87 -5.61 17.49 -10.44
N VAL A 88 -6.37 17.04 -9.47
CA VAL A 88 -6.32 15.65 -8.98
C VAL A 88 -7.62 14.95 -9.36
N LYS A 89 -7.50 13.87 -10.13
CA LYS A 89 -8.63 13.02 -10.52
C LYS A 89 -8.49 11.68 -9.82
N LEU A 90 -9.56 11.24 -9.15
CA LEU A 90 -9.63 9.94 -8.49
C LEU A 90 -10.39 8.93 -9.37
N ILE A 91 -9.86 7.71 -9.49
CA ILE A 91 -10.47 6.62 -10.27
C ILE A 91 -10.64 5.40 -9.35
N PRO A 92 -11.88 4.88 -9.18
CA PRO A 92 -12.10 3.68 -8.38
C PRO A 92 -11.52 2.45 -9.07
N ILE A 93 -10.80 1.64 -8.30
CA ILE A 93 -10.17 0.39 -8.72
C ILE A 93 -10.49 -0.75 -7.77
N THR A 94 -10.41 -1.98 -8.28
CA THR A 94 -10.51 -3.21 -7.50
C THR A 94 -9.17 -3.93 -7.45
N SER A 95 -9.05 -4.94 -6.59
CA SER A 95 -7.85 -5.80 -6.58
C SER A 95 -7.60 -6.47 -7.92
N GLN A 96 -8.66 -6.82 -8.65
CA GLN A 96 -8.60 -7.52 -9.93
C GLN A 96 -8.19 -6.62 -11.10
N ASN A 97 -8.69 -5.37 -11.15
CA ASN A 97 -8.50 -4.51 -12.34
C ASN A 97 -7.34 -3.50 -12.23
N ARG A 98 -6.77 -3.30 -11.04
CA ARG A 98 -5.75 -2.24 -10.82
C ARG A 98 -4.52 -2.37 -11.71
N ILE A 99 -3.96 -3.58 -11.91
CA ILE A 99 -2.78 -3.77 -12.75
C ILE A 99 -3.09 -3.50 -14.23
N PRO A 100 -4.11 -4.10 -14.85
CA PRO A 100 -4.49 -3.75 -16.23
C PRO A 100 -4.79 -2.26 -16.43
N LEU A 101 -5.48 -1.61 -15.50
CA LEU A 101 -5.79 -0.18 -15.60
C LEU A 101 -4.56 0.72 -15.46
N LEU A 102 -3.57 0.33 -14.65
CA LEU A 102 -2.29 1.02 -14.58
C LEU A 102 -1.52 0.87 -15.90
N GLN A 103 -1.42 -0.34 -16.43
CA GLN A 103 -0.67 -0.65 -17.65
C GLN A 103 -1.22 0.09 -18.87
N ASN A 104 -2.54 0.25 -18.98
CA ASN A 104 -3.17 1.00 -20.08
C ASN A 104 -3.19 2.51 -19.85
N GLY A 105 -2.65 3.01 -18.71
CA GLY A 105 -2.53 4.44 -18.42
C GLY A 105 -3.81 5.11 -17.93
N THR A 106 -4.81 4.35 -17.47
CA THR A 106 -6.06 4.89 -16.90
C THR A 106 -5.80 5.77 -15.69
N PHE A 107 -4.79 5.42 -14.88
CA PHE A 107 -4.31 6.23 -13.75
C PHE A 107 -2.78 6.24 -13.72
N ASP A 108 -2.20 7.17 -12.95
CA ASP A 108 -0.76 7.37 -12.88
C ASP A 108 -0.10 6.53 -11.78
N PHE A 109 -0.74 6.45 -10.62
CA PHE A 109 -0.35 5.61 -9.49
C PHE A 109 -1.55 5.32 -8.58
N GLU A 110 -1.39 4.36 -7.68
CA GLU A 110 -2.34 4.11 -6.60
C GLU A 110 -1.60 3.77 -5.30
N CYS A 111 -2.13 4.18 -4.16
CA CYS A 111 -1.79 3.69 -2.85
C CYS A 111 -3.05 3.12 -2.21
N GLY A 112 -3.05 1.83 -1.94
CA GLY A 112 -4.19 1.13 -1.36
C GLY A 112 -3.70 0.01 -0.45
N SER A 113 -4.17 -1.19 -0.71
CA SER A 113 -3.75 -2.44 -0.08
C SER A 113 -3.14 -3.36 -1.14
N THR A 114 -2.08 -2.91 -1.80
CA THR A 114 -1.45 -3.64 -2.90
C THR A 114 -0.13 -4.25 -2.48
N THR A 115 -0.11 -5.57 -2.39
CA THR A 115 1.09 -6.34 -2.09
C THR A 115 2.12 -6.22 -3.19
N ASN A 116 3.32 -5.81 -2.82
CA ASN A 116 4.52 -5.87 -3.64
C ASN A 116 5.09 -7.29 -3.57
N ASN A 117 5.07 -8.01 -4.68
CA ASN A 117 5.70 -9.32 -4.81
C ASN A 117 6.35 -9.49 -6.19
N ALA A 118 7.19 -10.53 -6.32
CA ALA A 118 7.98 -10.77 -7.52
C ALA A 118 7.13 -10.93 -8.81
N GLU A 119 5.94 -11.55 -8.72
CA GLU A 119 5.06 -11.73 -9.88
C GLU A 119 4.46 -10.39 -10.35
N ARG A 120 4.04 -9.53 -9.42
CA ARG A 120 3.49 -8.21 -9.74
C ARG A 120 4.58 -7.24 -10.21
N GLN A 121 5.83 -7.37 -9.72
CA GLN A 121 6.97 -6.59 -10.21
C GLN A 121 7.31 -6.85 -11.68
N LYS A 122 6.88 -7.97 -12.26
CA LYS A 122 6.96 -8.19 -13.71
C LYS A 122 6.05 -7.27 -14.50
N GLN A 123 4.99 -6.73 -13.89
CA GLN A 123 3.90 -6.01 -14.53
C GLN A 123 3.82 -4.53 -14.14
N ALA A 124 4.28 -4.18 -12.94
CA ALA A 124 4.25 -2.84 -12.36
C ALA A 124 5.50 -2.59 -11.53
N ALA A 125 5.79 -1.34 -11.21
CA ALA A 125 6.74 -0.95 -10.18
C ALA A 125 6.01 -0.65 -8.87
N PHE A 126 6.75 -0.72 -7.76
CA PHE A 126 6.26 -0.42 -6.42
C PHE A 126 7.17 0.60 -5.74
N SER A 127 6.57 1.46 -4.95
CA SER A 127 7.28 2.37 -4.06
C SER A 127 7.88 1.64 -2.86
N ASP A 128 8.59 2.37 -2.02
CA ASP A 128 8.86 1.93 -0.64
C ASP A 128 7.57 1.43 0.01
N THR A 129 7.74 0.43 0.88
CA THR A 129 6.65 -0.23 1.60
C THR A 129 5.98 0.75 2.56
N ILE A 130 4.65 0.81 2.52
CA ILE A 130 3.87 1.67 3.42
C ILE A 130 3.24 0.90 4.58
N PHE A 131 3.08 -0.43 4.46
CA PHE A 131 2.48 -1.27 5.49
C PHE A 131 2.90 -2.74 5.35
N VAL A 132 2.90 -3.48 6.46
CA VAL A 132 3.17 -4.93 6.49
C VAL A 132 2.00 -5.65 7.14
N VAL A 133 1.54 -6.74 6.55
CA VAL A 133 0.38 -7.53 6.98
C VAL A 133 0.67 -9.03 6.93
N GLY A 134 -0.20 -9.81 7.56
CA GLY A 134 -0.22 -11.26 7.44
C GLY A 134 -1.60 -11.78 7.04
N THR A 135 -1.67 -12.76 6.14
CA THR A 135 -2.94 -13.33 5.69
C THR A 135 -3.52 -14.27 6.75
N ARG A 136 -4.74 -14.01 7.17
CA ARG A 136 -5.45 -14.73 8.23
C ARG A 136 -6.93 -15.00 7.86
N LEU A 137 -7.73 -15.41 8.83
CA LEU A 137 -9.16 -15.72 8.67
C LEU A 137 -10.01 -14.84 9.58
N LEU A 138 -11.10 -14.29 9.04
CA LEU A 138 -12.20 -13.72 9.82
C LEU A 138 -13.33 -14.74 9.86
N THR A 139 -13.83 -15.05 11.05
CA THR A 139 -14.89 -16.04 11.28
C THR A 139 -15.80 -15.61 12.41
N LYS A 140 -16.93 -16.33 12.57
CA LYS A 140 -17.85 -16.12 13.69
C LYS A 140 -17.18 -16.50 15.01
N LYS A 141 -17.22 -15.59 15.98
CA LYS A 141 -16.64 -15.80 17.31
C LYS A 141 -17.24 -17.01 18.00
N GLY A 142 -16.38 -17.84 18.57
CA GLY A 142 -16.79 -19.05 19.28
C GLY A 142 -17.25 -20.18 18.34
N GLY A 143 -17.11 -20.04 17.03
CA GLY A 143 -17.40 -21.10 16.06
C GLY A 143 -16.29 -22.17 15.99
N ASP A 144 -16.47 -23.12 15.07
CA ASP A 144 -15.59 -24.30 14.91
C ASP A 144 -14.30 -23.98 14.14
N ILE A 145 -14.21 -22.82 13.48
CA ILE A 145 -13.03 -22.43 12.71
C ILE A 145 -12.05 -21.72 13.64
N LYS A 146 -10.88 -22.33 13.87
CA LYS A 146 -9.79 -21.77 14.66
C LYS A 146 -8.50 -21.59 13.87
N ASP A 147 -8.31 -22.40 12.82
CA ASP A 147 -7.16 -22.32 11.94
C ASP A 147 -7.54 -22.82 10.53
N PHE A 148 -6.62 -22.70 9.59
CA PHE A 148 -6.79 -23.08 8.17
C PHE A 148 -7.15 -24.56 7.99
N ALA A 149 -6.66 -25.46 8.84
CA ALA A 149 -7.01 -26.88 8.79
C ALA A 149 -8.52 -27.14 8.93
N ASP A 150 -9.23 -26.28 9.67
CA ASP A 150 -10.67 -26.43 9.93
C ASP A 150 -11.54 -26.08 8.72
N LEU A 151 -10.93 -25.53 7.65
CA LEU A 151 -11.63 -25.14 6.43
C LEU A 151 -11.96 -26.31 5.50
N LYS A 152 -11.44 -27.52 5.79
CA LYS A 152 -11.65 -28.70 4.94
C LYS A 152 -13.12 -28.99 4.69
N GLY A 153 -13.51 -29.05 3.42
CA GLY A 153 -14.91 -29.28 2.99
C GLY A 153 -15.84 -28.10 3.22
N LYS A 154 -15.35 -26.93 3.64
CA LYS A 154 -16.17 -25.76 3.98
C LYS A 154 -16.24 -24.76 2.81
N ALA A 155 -17.21 -23.85 2.90
CA ALA A 155 -17.29 -22.69 2.03
C ALA A 155 -16.45 -21.54 2.61
N VAL A 156 -15.51 -21.03 1.83
CA VAL A 156 -14.61 -19.95 2.23
C VAL A 156 -14.70 -18.83 1.20
N VAL A 157 -14.83 -17.60 1.65
CA VAL A 157 -14.83 -16.42 0.76
C VAL A 157 -13.45 -15.76 0.76
N VAL A 158 -13.08 -15.20 -0.39
CA VAL A 158 -11.87 -14.42 -0.63
C VAL A 158 -12.19 -13.30 -1.61
N THR A 159 -11.38 -12.25 -1.64
CA THR A 159 -11.55 -11.17 -2.62
C THR A 159 -10.77 -11.49 -3.90
N SER A 160 -11.45 -11.36 -5.03
CA SER A 160 -10.86 -11.64 -6.36
C SER A 160 -9.67 -10.73 -6.68
N GLY A 161 -8.63 -11.30 -7.30
CA GLY A 161 -7.40 -10.60 -7.72
C GLY A 161 -6.42 -10.29 -6.59
N THR A 162 -6.61 -10.91 -5.40
CA THR A 162 -5.70 -10.77 -4.26
C THR A 162 -4.66 -11.90 -4.21
N THR A 163 -3.58 -11.67 -3.49
CA THR A 163 -2.61 -12.70 -3.11
C THR A 163 -3.24 -13.77 -2.23
N SER A 164 -4.19 -13.37 -1.38
CA SER A 164 -4.98 -14.29 -0.55
C SER A 164 -5.80 -15.27 -1.39
N GLU A 165 -6.38 -14.84 -2.53
CA GLU A 165 -7.09 -15.74 -3.45
C GLU A 165 -6.15 -16.78 -4.06
N VAL A 166 -4.97 -16.34 -4.51
CA VAL A 166 -3.94 -17.26 -5.04
C VAL A 166 -3.51 -18.27 -3.98
N LEU A 167 -3.23 -17.79 -2.76
CA LEU A 167 -2.80 -18.63 -1.65
C LEU A 167 -3.90 -19.61 -1.22
N LEU A 168 -5.16 -19.18 -1.14
CA LEU A 168 -6.28 -20.05 -0.76
C LEU A 168 -6.48 -21.18 -1.78
N ASN A 169 -6.42 -20.86 -3.07
CA ASN A 169 -6.52 -21.88 -4.14
C ASN A 169 -5.36 -22.89 -4.05
N LYS A 170 -4.14 -22.40 -3.83
CA LYS A 170 -2.95 -23.25 -3.66
C LYS A 170 -3.12 -24.18 -2.44
N LEU A 171 -3.52 -23.67 -1.28
CA LEU A 171 -3.77 -24.48 -0.09
C LEU A 171 -4.85 -25.53 -0.34
N ASN A 172 -5.94 -25.16 -1.03
CA ASN A 172 -7.03 -26.07 -1.36
C ASN A 172 -6.57 -27.25 -2.23
N GLU A 173 -5.73 -26.98 -3.23
CA GLU A 173 -5.20 -27.99 -4.16
C GLU A 173 -4.15 -28.87 -3.48
N GLU A 174 -3.10 -28.28 -2.94
CA GLU A 174 -1.93 -28.99 -2.39
C GLU A 174 -2.30 -29.85 -1.18
N GLN A 175 -3.17 -29.35 -0.29
CA GLN A 175 -3.59 -30.06 0.90
C GLN A 175 -4.89 -30.86 0.71
N LYS A 176 -5.44 -30.90 -0.51
CA LYS A 176 -6.68 -31.62 -0.84
C LYS A 176 -7.82 -31.29 0.11
N MET A 177 -8.01 -29.98 0.37
CA MET A 177 -8.95 -29.53 1.37
C MET A 177 -10.40 -29.57 0.92
N ASN A 178 -10.67 -29.70 -0.38
CA ASN A 178 -12.03 -29.74 -0.94
C ASN A 178 -12.90 -28.58 -0.46
N MET A 179 -12.32 -27.38 -0.34
CA MET A 179 -13.04 -26.15 -0.02
C MET A 179 -13.88 -25.68 -1.19
N ARG A 180 -15.05 -25.13 -0.92
CA ARG A 180 -15.81 -24.34 -1.90
C ARG A 180 -15.40 -22.88 -1.79
N ILE A 181 -14.50 -22.43 -2.66
CA ILE A 181 -14.01 -21.05 -2.67
C ILE A 181 -15.03 -20.16 -3.37
N ILE A 182 -15.35 -19.02 -2.74
CA ILE A 182 -16.24 -17.98 -3.26
C ILE A 182 -15.37 -16.72 -3.45
N SER A 183 -15.14 -16.32 -4.70
CA SER A 183 -14.43 -15.07 -5.02
C SER A 183 -15.43 -13.93 -5.13
N ALA A 184 -15.30 -12.93 -4.26
CA ALA A 184 -16.13 -11.72 -4.27
C ALA A 184 -15.38 -10.54 -4.91
N LYS A 185 -16.11 -9.53 -5.36
CA LYS A 185 -15.56 -8.39 -6.13
C LYS A 185 -14.60 -7.53 -5.29
N ASP A 186 -14.95 -7.25 -4.04
CA ASP A 186 -14.16 -6.46 -3.11
C ASP A 186 -14.27 -6.96 -1.65
N HIS A 187 -13.59 -6.28 -0.72
CA HIS A 187 -13.54 -6.73 0.68
C HIS A 187 -14.89 -6.60 1.38
N GLY A 188 -15.67 -5.56 1.07
CA GLY A 188 -17.02 -5.40 1.61
C GLY A 188 -17.96 -6.50 1.15
N ASP A 189 -17.94 -6.87 -0.14
CA ASP A 189 -18.72 -7.99 -0.69
C ASP A 189 -18.28 -9.33 -0.10
N SER A 190 -16.97 -9.51 0.14
CA SER A 190 -16.42 -10.69 0.81
C SER A 190 -16.96 -10.82 2.24
N PHE A 191 -16.91 -9.72 3.01
CA PHE A 191 -17.45 -9.71 4.36
C PHE A 191 -18.97 -9.91 4.38
N HIS A 192 -19.71 -9.31 3.46
CA HIS A 192 -21.16 -9.55 3.32
C HIS A 192 -21.47 -11.03 3.04
N THR A 193 -20.64 -11.69 2.23
CA THR A 193 -20.77 -13.13 1.96
C THR A 193 -20.57 -13.96 3.23
N LEU A 194 -19.58 -13.60 4.08
CA LEU A 194 -19.39 -14.22 5.39
C LEU A 194 -20.55 -13.91 6.34
N GLU A 195 -20.95 -12.64 6.46
CA GLU A 195 -22.00 -12.18 7.38
C GLU A 195 -23.37 -12.82 7.08
N SER A 196 -23.65 -13.06 5.80
CA SER A 196 -24.88 -13.74 5.35
C SER A 196 -24.86 -15.27 5.54
N GLY A 197 -23.76 -15.84 6.06
CA GLY A 197 -23.63 -17.29 6.30
C GLY A 197 -23.39 -18.12 5.04
N ARG A 198 -23.12 -17.51 3.88
CA ARG A 198 -22.77 -18.23 2.64
C ARG A 198 -21.35 -18.81 2.66
N ALA A 199 -20.49 -18.30 3.54
CA ALA A 199 -19.17 -18.82 3.85
C ALA A 199 -18.98 -18.90 5.37
N VAL A 200 -18.11 -19.78 5.84
CA VAL A 200 -17.77 -19.93 7.27
C VAL A 200 -16.58 -19.08 7.68
N ALA A 201 -15.75 -18.68 6.72
CA ALA A 201 -14.57 -17.83 6.92
C ALA A 201 -14.35 -16.92 5.72
N PHE A 202 -13.75 -15.75 5.98
CA PHE A 202 -13.19 -14.83 4.98
C PHE A 202 -11.68 -14.80 5.15
N MET A 203 -10.95 -15.25 4.14
CA MET A 203 -9.47 -15.21 4.11
C MET A 203 -8.99 -13.91 3.48
N MET A 204 -8.21 -13.12 4.23
CA MET A 204 -7.64 -11.84 3.81
C MET A 204 -6.52 -11.43 4.78
N ASP A 205 -5.89 -10.31 4.48
CA ASP A 205 -4.87 -9.70 5.31
C ASP A 205 -5.46 -9.16 6.62
N ASP A 206 -4.80 -9.39 7.73
CA ASP A 206 -5.31 -9.18 9.09
C ASP A 206 -5.79 -7.74 9.36
N ALA A 207 -5.07 -6.73 8.87
CA ALA A 207 -5.49 -5.34 9.00
C ALA A 207 -6.79 -5.04 8.24
N LEU A 208 -6.99 -5.63 7.04
CA LEU A 208 -8.24 -5.53 6.28
C LEU A 208 -9.38 -6.29 6.98
N LEU A 209 -9.10 -7.48 7.52
CA LEU A 209 -10.08 -8.22 8.31
C LEU A 209 -10.52 -7.45 9.55
N ALA A 210 -9.58 -6.76 10.22
CA ALA A 210 -9.91 -5.88 11.33
C ALA A 210 -10.83 -4.73 10.91
N GLY A 211 -10.58 -4.14 9.71
CA GLY A 211 -11.44 -3.11 9.13
C GLY A 211 -12.85 -3.60 8.84
N GLU A 212 -12.99 -4.74 8.21
CA GLU A 212 -14.30 -5.33 7.92
C GLU A 212 -15.04 -5.71 9.21
N ARG A 213 -14.33 -6.29 10.19
CA ARG A 213 -14.90 -6.56 11.52
C ARG A 213 -15.43 -5.29 12.18
N ALA A 214 -14.65 -4.21 12.15
CA ALA A 214 -15.04 -2.95 12.77
C ALA A 214 -16.30 -2.34 12.14
N LYS A 215 -16.53 -2.53 10.83
CA LYS A 215 -17.74 -2.09 10.12
C LYS A 215 -18.98 -2.93 10.40
N ALA A 216 -18.83 -4.14 10.93
CA ALA A 216 -19.94 -5.05 11.19
C ALA A 216 -21.00 -4.41 12.09
N LYS A 217 -22.25 -4.81 11.97
CA LYS A 217 -23.34 -4.38 12.88
C LYS A 217 -23.07 -4.77 14.32
N LYS A 218 -22.40 -5.92 14.52
CA LYS A 218 -21.99 -6.46 15.82
C LYS A 218 -20.54 -6.96 15.71
N PRO A 219 -19.54 -6.07 15.85
CA PRO A 219 -18.12 -6.43 15.70
C PRO A 219 -17.68 -7.57 16.62
N ASP A 220 -18.23 -7.63 17.84
CA ASP A 220 -17.91 -8.64 18.85
C ASP A 220 -18.36 -10.04 18.48
N ASN A 221 -19.20 -10.20 17.45
CA ASN A 221 -19.60 -11.52 16.93
C ASN A 221 -18.53 -12.15 16.03
N TRP A 222 -17.46 -11.43 15.71
CA TRP A 222 -16.43 -11.84 14.76
C TRP A 222 -15.06 -11.87 15.42
N GLU A 223 -14.24 -12.83 15.03
CA GLU A 223 -12.85 -12.96 15.48
C GLU A 223 -11.91 -13.27 14.32
N ILE A 224 -10.69 -12.73 14.42
CA ILE A 224 -9.60 -13.03 13.48
C ILE A 224 -8.81 -14.19 14.07
N VAL A 225 -8.72 -15.30 13.35
CA VAL A 225 -8.10 -16.54 13.78
C VAL A 225 -7.08 -17.06 12.76
N GLY A 226 -6.40 -18.13 13.10
CA GLY A 226 -5.38 -18.78 12.31
C GLY A 226 -4.03 -18.08 12.41
N LYS A 227 -2.96 -18.85 12.25
CA LYS A 227 -1.60 -18.30 12.12
C LYS A 227 -1.48 -17.61 10.76
N PRO A 228 -0.74 -16.49 10.64
CA PRO A 228 -0.49 -15.86 9.34
C PRO A 228 0.10 -16.87 8.35
N GLN A 229 -0.48 -16.96 7.16
CA GLN A 229 -0.02 -17.86 6.09
C GLN A 229 0.97 -17.18 5.14
N SER A 230 1.06 -15.87 5.20
CA SER A 230 2.04 -15.08 4.48
C SER A 230 2.41 -13.85 5.31
N GLN A 231 3.53 -13.23 4.95
CA GLN A 231 3.86 -11.85 5.35
C GLN A 231 3.95 -11.04 4.07
N GLU A 232 3.22 -9.94 3.99
CA GLU A 232 3.08 -9.17 2.76
C GLU A 232 3.37 -7.68 3.00
N ALA A 233 4.12 -7.08 2.07
CA ALA A 233 4.44 -5.66 2.06
C ALA A 233 3.49 -4.92 1.11
N TYR A 234 2.73 -3.94 1.59
CA TYR A 234 1.98 -3.03 0.73
C TYR A 234 2.88 -1.89 0.25
N GLY A 235 2.89 -1.67 -1.06
CA GLY A 235 3.53 -0.51 -1.68
C GLY A 235 2.54 0.24 -2.57
N CYS A 236 2.81 1.52 -2.82
CA CYS A 236 2.09 2.23 -3.86
C CYS A 236 2.54 1.72 -5.22
N MET A 237 1.60 1.48 -6.12
CA MET A 237 1.88 0.91 -7.44
C MET A 237 1.92 2.00 -8.50
N LEU A 238 2.93 1.95 -9.36
CA LEU A 238 3.15 2.86 -10.49
C LEU A 238 3.57 2.07 -11.73
N ARG A 239 3.60 2.75 -12.89
CA ARG A 239 4.04 2.11 -14.14
C ARG A 239 5.49 1.63 -14.02
N LYS A 240 5.75 0.48 -14.62
CA LYS A 240 7.10 -0.06 -14.75
C LYS A 240 7.96 0.87 -15.61
N ASP A 241 9.27 0.85 -15.36
CA ASP A 241 10.25 1.61 -16.14
C ASP A 241 10.11 3.13 -16.06
N ASP A 242 9.59 3.66 -14.93
CA ASP A 242 9.55 5.09 -14.62
C ASP A 242 10.37 5.42 -13.35
N PRO A 243 11.71 5.37 -13.42
CA PRO A 243 12.57 5.52 -12.25
C PRO A 243 12.50 6.91 -11.63
N GLN A 244 12.20 7.95 -12.41
CA GLN A 244 12.10 9.32 -11.91
C GLN A 244 10.85 9.50 -11.05
N PHE A 245 9.71 8.95 -11.47
CA PHE A 245 8.50 9.00 -10.69
C PHE A 245 8.58 8.09 -9.45
N LYS A 246 9.17 6.87 -9.61
CA LYS A 246 9.44 5.99 -8.47
C LYS A 246 10.29 6.68 -7.42
N LYS A 247 11.40 7.33 -7.82
CA LYS A 247 12.27 8.04 -6.87
C LYS A 247 11.52 9.13 -6.10
N LEU A 248 10.67 9.92 -6.78
CA LEU A 248 9.86 10.93 -6.11
C LEU A 248 8.92 10.33 -5.07
N MET A 249 8.28 9.20 -5.40
CA MET A 249 7.40 8.49 -4.48
C MET A 249 8.18 7.93 -3.28
N ASP A 250 9.31 7.28 -3.52
CA ASP A 250 10.17 6.69 -2.48
C ASP A 250 10.72 7.77 -1.53
N ASP A 251 11.28 8.86 -2.08
CA ASP A 251 11.78 9.98 -1.27
C ASP A 251 10.66 10.58 -0.39
N THR A 252 9.44 10.69 -0.93
CA THR A 252 8.28 11.21 -0.20
C THR A 252 7.89 10.26 0.93
N ILE A 253 7.79 8.96 0.65
CA ILE A 253 7.42 7.95 1.63
C ILE A 253 8.48 7.85 2.73
N ALA A 254 9.77 7.80 2.35
CA ALA A 254 10.88 7.77 3.29
C ALA A 254 10.89 9.00 4.20
N GLN A 255 10.61 10.20 3.67
CA GLN A 255 10.48 11.41 4.47
C GLN A 255 9.33 11.31 5.48
N VAL A 256 8.16 10.84 5.06
CA VAL A 256 7.00 10.65 5.94
C VAL A 256 7.31 9.66 7.06
N GLN A 257 7.99 8.56 6.74
CA GLN A 257 8.32 7.51 7.70
C GLN A 257 9.38 7.98 8.70
N THR A 258 10.49 8.52 8.23
CA THR A 258 11.62 8.90 9.09
C THR A 258 11.38 10.17 9.90
N SER A 259 10.42 11.01 9.52
CA SER A 259 10.03 12.22 10.28
C SER A 259 9.09 11.92 11.47
N GLY A 260 8.59 10.67 11.59
CA GLY A 260 7.58 10.30 12.58
C GLY A 260 6.13 10.62 12.18
N GLU A 261 5.90 11.16 10.98
CA GLU A 261 4.55 11.45 10.49
C GLU A 261 3.78 10.16 10.20
N ALA A 262 4.45 9.12 9.69
CA ALA A 262 3.83 7.81 9.45
C ALA A 262 3.28 7.17 10.73
N GLU A 263 3.95 7.35 11.87
CA GLU A 263 3.46 6.84 13.17
C GLU A 263 2.20 7.58 13.61
N LYS A 264 2.13 8.91 13.40
CA LYS A 264 0.90 9.70 13.67
C LYS A 264 -0.25 9.26 12.76
N TRP A 265 0.01 8.96 11.49
CA TRP A 265 -1.01 8.43 10.58
C TRP A 265 -1.44 7.03 10.99
N PHE A 266 -0.51 6.18 11.45
CA PHE A 266 -0.85 4.88 12.00
C PHE A 266 -1.78 5.03 13.21
N ASP A 267 -1.42 5.88 14.17
CA ASP A 267 -2.26 6.13 15.36
C ASP A 267 -3.64 6.66 14.97
N LYS A 268 -3.72 7.60 14.02
CA LYS A 268 -4.97 8.13 13.49
C LYS A 268 -5.90 7.05 12.94
N TRP A 269 -5.36 6.11 12.14
CA TRP A 269 -6.18 5.17 11.39
C TRP A 269 -6.38 3.81 12.07
N PHE A 270 -5.52 3.42 12.99
CA PHE A 270 -5.53 2.10 13.61
C PHE A 270 -5.83 2.10 15.12
N LYS A 271 -5.55 3.20 15.82
CA LYS A 271 -5.75 3.30 17.27
C LYS A 271 -6.85 4.28 17.67
N ASN A 272 -7.28 5.15 16.78
CA ASN A 272 -8.33 6.13 17.04
C ASN A 272 -9.61 5.81 16.27
N PRO A 273 -10.76 6.35 16.71
CA PRO A 273 -12.02 6.24 15.98
C PRO A 273 -11.94 6.87 14.60
N ILE A 274 -12.31 6.10 13.55
CA ILE A 274 -12.28 6.52 12.15
C ILE A 274 -13.67 6.50 11.51
N PRO A 275 -13.91 7.31 10.44
CA PRO A 275 -15.14 7.23 9.69
C PRO A 275 -15.31 5.83 9.06
N PRO A 276 -16.55 5.44 8.68
CA PRO A 276 -17.77 6.23 8.71
C PRO A 276 -18.53 6.23 10.06
N LYS A 277 -18.22 5.32 10.98
CA LYS A 277 -19.03 5.06 12.18
C LYS A 277 -18.24 5.16 13.49
N ASN A 278 -17.20 5.97 13.53
CA ASN A 278 -16.25 6.00 14.66
C ASN A 278 -15.67 4.60 14.94
N LEU A 279 -15.25 3.90 13.89
CA LEU A 279 -14.70 2.56 13.98
C LEU A 279 -13.37 2.61 14.71
N ASN A 280 -13.18 1.70 15.67
CA ASN A 280 -11.88 1.49 16.29
C ASN A 280 -11.33 0.13 15.85
N MET A 281 -10.17 0.15 15.22
CA MET A 281 -9.52 -1.05 14.73
C MET A 281 -8.89 -1.86 15.86
N ASN A 282 -8.47 -1.19 16.94
CA ASN A 282 -7.67 -1.79 18.03
C ASN A 282 -6.50 -2.62 17.48
N PHE A 283 -5.79 -2.03 16.51
CA PHE A 283 -4.70 -2.69 15.80
C PHE A 283 -3.36 -2.07 16.24
N GLU A 284 -2.45 -2.90 16.71
CA GLU A 284 -1.18 -2.44 17.27
C GLU A 284 -0.10 -2.29 16.19
N LEU A 285 0.79 -1.32 16.39
CA LEU A 285 1.96 -1.12 15.53
C LEU A 285 2.97 -2.25 15.76
N SER A 286 3.19 -3.09 14.75
CA SER A 286 4.11 -4.22 14.82
C SER A 286 5.57 -3.78 14.86
N ASP A 287 6.47 -4.67 15.28
CA ASP A 287 7.91 -4.37 15.28
C ASP A 287 8.47 -4.28 13.85
N GLU A 288 7.89 -5.01 12.90
CA GLU A 288 8.20 -4.89 11.47
C GLU A 288 7.87 -3.48 10.95
N MET A 289 6.69 -2.94 11.33
CA MET A 289 6.32 -1.58 10.96
C MET A 289 7.23 -0.53 11.60
N LYS A 290 7.62 -0.71 12.87
CA LYS A 290 8.58 0.19 13.54
C LYS A 290 9.96 0.15 12.88
N ALA A 291 10.41 -1.02 12.45
CA ALA A 291 11.66 -1.18 11.70
C ALA A 291 11.57 -0.51 10.32
N LEU A 292 10.46 -0.70 9.62
CA LEU A 292 10.19 -0.07 8.32
C LEU A 292 10.22 1.46 8.40
N PHE A 293 9.65 2.06 9.44
CA PHE A 293 9.66 3.52 9.61
C PHE A 293 11.06 4.10 9.87
N LYS A 294 11.99 3.28 10.38
CA LYS A 294 13.39 3.66 10.57
C LYS A 294 14.24 3.45 9.33
N GLU A 295 13.95 2.39 8.58
CA GLU A 295 14.70 1.96 7.39
C GLU A 295 13.74 1.67 6.23
N PRO A 296 13.18 2.73 5.58
CA PRO A 296 12.29 2.59 4.44
C PRO A 296 12.90 1.73 3.34
N ASN A 297 12.12 0.87 2.72
CA ASN A 297 12.57 0.04 1.61
C ASN A 297 11.40 -0.53 0.81
N ASP A 298 11.68 -1.00 -0.40
CA ASP A 298 10.72 -1.58 -1.34
C ASP A 298 10.85 -3.11 -1.49
N LYS A 299 11.39 -3.79 -0.47
CA LYS A 299 11.62 -5.24 -0.53
C LYS A 299 10.29 -5.99 -0.61
N ALA A 300 10.15 -6.83 -1.63
CA ALA A 300 9.09 -7.82 -1.67
C ALA A 300 9.30 -8.83 -0.54
N LEU A 301 8.23 -9.06 0.24
CA LEU A 301 8.23 -10.13 1.26
C LEU A 301 7.55 -11.34 0.61
N ASN A 302 8.35 -12.41 0.27
CA ASN A 302 8.01 -13.71 -0.33
C ASN A 302 8.64 -13.98 -1.67
#